data_4f9f99454af3ebca9689ba0831593f4b
#
_entry.id   4f9f99454af3ebca9689ba0831593f4b
#
_cell.length_a   1.000
_cell.length_b   1.000
_cell.length_c   1.000
_cell.angle_alpha   90.00
_cell.angle_beta   90.00
_cell.angle_gamma   90.00
#
_symmetry.space_group_name_H-M   'P 1'
#
loop_
_entity.id
_entity.type
_entity.pdbx_description
1 polymer ?
#
loop_
_entity_poly.entity_id
_entity_poly.type
_entity_poly.pdbx_seq_one_letter_code
_entity_poly.pdbx_strand_id
1 'polypeptide(L)'
;MRRGTFLLLVLACGAEASAQGPPAPREYAVRCVEHYAQVYQVPVELVESVIDVESNWNPNAVSPKGAVGLMQLMPGTALEFGVRNRFRVEDNVRGGVAYLAWLIQLFRGDLRLVMGAYVAGQDRMLSRGLTYSSREVYEYVSNVARQYHWRRTRTIRGGKS
;
A
#
# COMPACT_ATOMS: atom_id res chain seq x y z
N MET A 1 33.82 -56.09 -38.40
CA MET A 1 33.64 -54.62 -38.37
C MET A 1 32.27 -54.31 -37.75
N ARG A 2 32.21 -53.94 -36.45
CA ARG A 2 30.99 -53.62 -35.72
C ARG A 2 30.90 -52.11 -35.64
N ARG A 3 29.88 -51.53 -36.27
CA ARG A 3 29.55 -50.10 -36.18
C ARG A 3 28.76 -49.88 -34.92
N GLY A 4 29.34 -49.21 -33.93
CA GLY A 4 28.66 -48.76 -32.73
C GLY A 4 27.86 -47.48 -33.03
N THR A 5 26.54 -47.55 -32.86
CA THR A 5 25.65 -46.41 -32.96
C THR A 5 25.70 -45.69 -31.61
N PHE A 6 26.26 -44.48 -31.57
CA PHE A 6 26.22 -43.61 -30.40
C PHE A 6 24.85 -42.90 -30.36
N LEU A 7 24.01 -43.28 -29.40
CA LEU A 7 22.75 -42.64 -29.16
C LEU A 7 23.01 -41.41 -28.30
N LEU A 8 22.92 -40.21 -28.91
CA LEU A 8 23.02 -38.95 -28.22
C LEU A 8 21.69 -38.67 -27.47
N LEU A 9 21.69 -38.84 -26.15
CA LEU A 9 20.56 -38.48 -25.29
C LEU A 9 20.57 -36.96 -25.09
N VAL A 10 19.76 -36.23 -25.84
CA VAL A 10 19.54 -34.80 -25.63
C VAL A 10 18.57 -34.67 -24.44
N LEU A 11 19.12 -34.34 -23.27
CA LEU A 11 18.32 -33.88 -22.13
C LEU A 11 17.73 -32.51 -22.49
N ALA A 12 16.50 -32.49 -22.94
CA ALA A 12 15.72 -31.27 -22.99
C ALA A 12 15.42 -30.82 -21.56
N CYS A 13 16.22 -29.85 -21.06
CA CYS A 13 15.90 -29.10 -19.86
C CYS A 13 14.68 -28.22 -20.19
N GLY A 14 13.50 -28.78 -19.99
CA GLY A 14 12.25 -28.01 -20.06
C GLY A 14 12.21 -27.01 -18.92
N ALA A 15 12.59 -25.78 -19.20
CA ALA A 15 12.19 -24.64 -18.35
C ALA A 15 10.67 -24.52 -18.45
N GLU A 16 9.97 -25.11 -17.50
CA GLU A 16 8.54 -24.81 -17.27
C GLU A 16 8.47 -23.35 -16.80
N ALA A 17 8.40 -22.43 -17.76
CA ALA A 17 7.94 -21.08 -17.48
C ALA A 17 6.50 -21.21 -17.02
N SER A 18 6.28 -21.07 -15.71
CA SER A 18 4.95 -20.97 -15.13
C SER A 18 4.17 -19.89 -15.87
N ALA A 19 3.30 -20.29 -16.77
CA ALA A 19 2.32 -19.42 -17.41
C ALA A 19 1.24 -19.05 -16.39
N GLN A 20 1.63 -18.32 -15.35
CA GLN A 20 0.68 -17.65 -14.49
C GLN A 20 0.14 -16.47 -15.29
N GLY A 21 -1.16 -16.47 -15.56
CA GLY A 21 -1.83 -15.33 -16.16
C GLY A 21 -1.60 -14.04 -15.38
N PRO A 22 -1.97 -12.87 -15.92
CA PRO A 22 -1.81 -11.62 -15.19
C PRO A 22 -2.50 -11.74 -13.83
N PRO A 23 -1.84 -11.26 -12.75
CA PRO A 23 -2.38 -11.39 -11.40
C PRO A 23 -3.76 -10.74 -11.31
N ALA A 24 -4.62 -11.32 -10.46
CA ALA A 24 -5.91 -10.71 -10.14
C ALA A 24 -5.69 -9.26 -9.66
N PRO A 25 -6.61 -8.33 -9.95
CA PRO A 25 -6.42 -6.89 -9.64
C PRO A 25 -5.99 -6.61 -8.19
N ARG A 26 -6.55 -7.35 -7.22
CA ARG A 26 -6.17 -7.22 -5.81
C ARG A 26 -4.75 -7.74 -5.53
N GLU A 27 -4.37 -8.84 -6.11
CA GLU A 27 -3.04 -9.43 -5.96
C GLU A 27 -1.94 -8.51 -6.52
N TYR A 28 -2.20 -7.87 -7.64
CA TYR A 28 -1.33 -6.83 -8.19
C TYR A 28 -1.20 -5.64 -7.23
N ALA A 29 -2.31 -5.18 -6.65
CA ALA A 29 -2.30 -4.09 -5.68
C ALA A 29 -1.49 -4.44 -4.41
N VAL A 30 -1.64 -5.66 -3.90
CA VAL A 30 -0.86 -6.15 -2.74
C VAL A 30 0.64 -6.13 -3.05
N ARG A 31 1.07 -6.62 -4.22
CA ARG A 31 2.50 -6.55 -4.61
C ARG A 31 3.01 -5.12 -4.74
N CYS A 32 2.21 -4.19 -5.26
CA CYS A 32 2.58 -2.78 -5.27
C CYS A 32 2.76 -2.23 -3.85
N VAL A 33 1.86 -2.60 -2.92
CA VAL A 33 1.94 -2.20 -1.51
C VAL A 33 3.21 -2.73 -0.87
N GLU A 34 3.50 -4.02 -0.99
CA GLU A 34 4.71 -4.64 -0.44
C GLU A 34 5.98 -3.97 -0.97
N HIS A 35 6.04 -3.74 -2.29
CA HIS A 35 7.18 -3.09 -2.93
C HIS A 35 7.39 -1.67 -2.42
N TYR A 36 6.36 -0.81 -2.48
CA TYR A 36 6.52 0.60 -2.10
C TYR A 36 6.61 0.82 -0.60
N ALA A 37 5.99 -0.03 0.22
CA ALA A 37 6.18 -0.04 1.66
C ALA A 37 7.66 -0.28 2.03
N GLN A 38 8.31 -1.22 1.35
CA GLN A 38 9.74 -1.47 1.52
C GLN A 38 10.58 -0.28 1.02
N VAL A 39 10.31 0.27 -0.17
CA VAL A 39 11.04 1.41 -0.76
C VAL A 39 11.00 2.63 0.16
N TYR A 40 9.84 2.94 0.73
CA TYR A 40 9.65 4.11 1.60
C TYR A 40 9.77 3.81 3.10
N GLN A 41 10.12 2.57 3.47
CA GLN A 41 10.31 2.13 4.86
C GLN A 41 9.07 2.36 5.75
N VAL A 42 7.89 2.12 5.19
CA VAL A 42 6.62 2.15 5.91
C VAL A 42 6.17 0.72 6.21
N PRO A 43 5.68 0.40 7.42
CA PRO A 43 5.16 -0.93 7.70
C PRO A 43 4.04 -1.31 6.70
N VAL A 44 4.16 -2.49 6.07
CA VAL A 44 3.18 -3.00 5.09
C VAL A 44 1.78 -3.01 5.70
N GLU A 45 1.66 -3.49 6.94
CA GLU A 45 0.40 -3.58 7.66
C GLU A 45 -0.26 -2.20 7.88
N LEU A 46 0.54 -1.14 7.99
CA LEU A 46 0.01 0.22 8.10
C LEU A 46 -0.56 0.70 6.76
N VAL A 47 0.17 0.49 5.66
CA VAL A 47 -0.31 0.84 4.32
C VAL A 47 -1.60 0.11 3.98
N GLU A 48 -1.64 -1.21 4.22
CA GLU A 48 -2.84 -2.02 4.01
C GLU A 48 -4.02 -1.54 4.86
N SER A 49 -3.78 -1.13 6.11
CA SER A 49 -4.81 -0.62 7.01
C SER A 49 -5.40 0.71 6.53
N VAL A 50 -4.56 1.57 5.95
CA VAL A 50 -5.02 2.80 5.29
C VAL A 50 -5.90 2.44 4.07
N ILE A 51 -5.47 1.52 3.22
CA ILE A 51 -6.24 1.10 2.03
C ILE A 51 -7.58 0.46 2.42
N ASP A 52 -7.61 -0.35 3.49
CA ASP A 52 -8.86 -0.92 4.00
C ASP A 52 -9.88 0.18 4.33
N VAL A 53 -9.43 1.24 5.01
CA VAL A 53 -10.30 2.34 5.47
C VAL A 53 -10.67 3.28 4.32
N GLU A 54 -9.72 3.58 3.42
CA GLU A 54 -9.90 4.55 2.34
C GLU A 54 -10.79 4.04 1.21
N SER A 55 -10.59 2.82 0.77
CA SER A 55 -11.24 2.31 -0.44
C SER A 55 -11.78 0.89 -0.33
N ASN A 56 -11.49 0.20 0.78
CA ASN A 56 -11.71 -1.26 0.87
C ASN A 56 -11.14 -2.00 -0.36
N TRP A 57 -9.93 -1.60 -0.78
CA TRP A 57 -9.21 -2.14 -1.94
C TRP A 57 -9.89 -1.91 -3.30
N ASN A 58 -10.79 -0.93 -3.42
CA ASN A 58 -11.37 -0.53 -4.69
C ASN A 58 -10.47 0.49 -5.43
N PRO A 59 -9.78 0.12 -6.51
CA PRO A 59 -8.90 1.03 -7.24
C PRO A 59 -9.64 2.15 -7.97
N ASN A 60 -10.96 1.98 -8.18
CA ASN A 60 -11.82 2.94 -8.86
C ASN A 60 -12.64 3.79 -7.88
N ALA A 61 -12.34 3.72 -6.57
CA ALA A 61 -13.05 4.52 -5.57
C ALA A 61 -12.87 6.02 -5.82
N VAL A 62 -13.99 6.77 -5.75
CA VAL A 62 -14.01 8.23 -5.84
C VAL A 62 -14.86 8.77 -4.71
N SER A 63 -14.29 9.64 -3.87
CA SER A 63 -15.02 10.28 -2.80
C SER A 63 -15.80 11.53 -3.29
N PRO A 64 -16.83 11.97 -2.59
CA PRO A 64 -17.53 13.22 -2.89
C PRO A 64 -16.63 14.46 -2.89
N LYS A 65 -15.50 14.41 -2.16
CA LYS A 65 -14.49 15.48 -2.08
C LYS A 65 -13.45 15.39 -3.21
N GLY A 66 -13.53 14.39 -4.11
CA GLY A 66 -12.62 14.21 -5.24
C GLY A 66 -11.33 13.45 -4.94
N ALA A 67 -11.25 12.74 -3.81
CA ALA A 67 -10.19 11.78 -3.55
C ALA A 67 -10.39 10.52 -4.42
N VAL A 68 -9.31 9.90 -4.89
CA VAL A 68 -9.36 8.82 -5.89
C VAL A 68 -8.41 7.68 -5.55
N GLY A 69 -8.88 6.46 -5.85
CA GLY A 69 -8.09 5.24 -5.90
C GLY A 69 -7.91 4.55 -4.55
N LEU A 70 -6.98 3.58 -4.50
CA LEU A 70 -6.76 2.72 -3.34
C LEU A 70 -6.46 3.50 -2.06
N MET A 71 -5.63 4.53 -2.15
CA MET A 71 -5.19 5.36 -1.02
C MET A 71 -5.88 6.73 -1.00
N GLN A 72 -6.96 6.91 -1.76
CA GLN A 72 -7.82 8.10 -1.79
C GLN A 72 -7.03 9.42 -1.88
N LEU A 73 -6.17 9.53 -2.89
CA LEU A 73 -5.34 10.72 -3.07
C LEU A 73 -6.16 11.91 -3.61
N MET A 74 -6.06 13.03 -2.91
CA MET A 74 -6.57 14.32 -3.39
C MET A 74 -5.71 14.85 -4.56
N PRO A 75 -6.26 15.69 -5.46
CA PRO A 75 -5.51 16.23 -6.61
C PRO A 75 -4.20 16.91 -6.20
N GLY A 76 -4.23 17.74 -5.15
CA GLY A 76 -3.04 18.45 -4.65
C GLY A 76 -1.96 17.50 -4.16
N THR A 77 -2.31 16.52 -3.32
CA THR A 77 -1.39 15.50 -2.83
C THR A 77 -0.82 14.66 -3.98
N ALA A 78 -1.67 14.29 -4.95
CA ALA A 78 -1.23 13.54 -6.12
C ALA A 78 -0.17 14.30 -6.95
N LEU A 79 -0.38 15.60 -7.14
CA LEU A 79 0.57 16.46 -7.84
C LEU A 79 1.91 16.56 -7.08
N GLU A 80 1.85 16.80 -5.77
CA GLU A 80 3.02 16.97 -4.91
C GLU A 80 3.89 15.71 -4.88
N PHE A 81 3.26 14.51 -4.86
CA PHE A 81 3.97 13.23 -4.86
C PHE A 81 4.13 12.59 -6.24
N GLY A 82 3.99 13.37 -7.31
CA GLY A 82 4.29 12.98 -8.69
C GLY A 82 3.38 11.86 -9.24
N VAL A 83 2.12 11.80 -8.79
CA VAL A 83 1.11 10.86 -9.29
C VAL A 83 0.45 11.43 -10.55
N ARG A 84 0.71 10.80 -11.69
CA ARG A 84 0.17 11.23 -12.99
C ARG A 84 -1.27 10.74 -13.21
N ASN A 85 -1.55 9.53 -12.77
CA ASN A 85 -2.88 8.92 -12.88
C ASN A 85 -3.30 8.30 -11.55
N ARG A 86 -4.23 8.94 -10.85
CA ARG A 86 -4.73 8.50 -9.55
C ARG A 86 -5.55 7.21 -9.59
N PHE A 87 -6.05 6.80 -10.77
CA PHE A 87 -6.77 5.53 -10.97
C PHE A 87 -5.82 4.37 -11.26
N ARG A 88 -4.58 4.64 -11.66
CA ARG A 88 -3.60 3.59 -11.87
C ARG A 88 -3.09 3.08 -10.53
N VAL A 89 -3.28 1.80 -10.27
CA VAL A 89 -2.95 1.15 -8.99
C VAL A 89 -1.53 1.49 -8.52
N GLU A 90 -0.55 1.27 -9.38
CA GLU A 90 0.86 1.51 -9.06
C GLU A 90 1.16 2.98 -8.73
N ASP A 91 0.67 3.92 -9.54
CA ASP A 91 0.87 5.35 -9.31
C ASP A 91 0.22 5.81 -8.00
N ASN A 92 -0.99 5.33 -7.73
CA ASN A 92 -1.75 5.66 -6.52
C ASN A 92 -1.08 5.13 -5.26
N VAL A 93 -0.67 3.85 -5.26
CA VAL A 93 0.04 3.23 -4.14
C VAL A 93 1.40 3.89 -3.92
N ARG A 94 2.20 4.08 -4.97
CA ARG A 94 3.50 4.74 -4.88
C ARG A 94 3.39 6.13 -4.23
N GLY A 95 2.50 6.97 -4.75
CA GLY A 95 2.33 8.33 -4.23
C GLY A 95 1.72 8.37 -2.83
N GLY A 96 0.75 7.49 -2.55
CA GLY A 96 0.12 7.39 -1.25
C GLY A 96 1.08 6.91 -0.15
N VAL A 97 1.93 5.92 -0.45
CA VAL A 97 2.96 5.44 0.49
C VAL A 97 4.05 6.49 0.69
N ALA A 98 4.46 7.20 -0.36
CA ALA A 98 5.40 8.31 -0.25
C ALA A 98 4.86 9.45 0.64
N TYR A 99 3.59 9.82 0.46
CA TYR A 99 2.91 10.79 1.31
C TYR A 99 2.85 10.32 2.77
N LEU A 100 2.47 9.06 3.00
CA LEU A 100 2.43 8.47 4.34
C LEU A 100 3.81 8.48 5.01
N ALA A 101 4.87 8.11 4.29
CA ALA A 101 6.23 8.15 4.77
C ALA A 101 6.66 9.56 5.17
N TRP A 102 6.33 10.55 4.34
CA TRP A 102 6.61 11.95 4.63
C TRP A 102 5.88 12.42 5.90
N LEU A 103 4.60 12.07 6.09
CA LEU A 103 3.86 12.36 7.31
C LEU A 103 4.46 11.70 8.56
N ILE A 104 4.93 10.45 8.44
CA ILE A 104 5.60 9.74 9.53
C ILE A 104 6.85 10.51 9.98
N GLN A 105 7.64 11.01 9.05
CA GLN A 105 8.82 11.83 9.36
C GLN A 105 8.42 13.17 9.98
N LEU A 106 7.45 13.88 9.39
CA LEU A 106 6.96 15.17 9.84
C LEU A 106 6.48 15.13 11.30
N PHE A 107 5.74 14.09 11.66
CA PHE A 107 5.18 13.92 13.01
C PHE A 107 5.99 12.96 13.91
N ARG A 108 7.24 12.66 13.53
CA ARG A 108 8.20 11.85 14.31
C ARG A 108 7.64 10.50 14.75
N GLY A 109 6.81 9.88 13.91
CA GLY A 109 6.23 8.57 14.16
C GLY A 109 5.02 8.54 15.09
N ASP A 110 4.47 9.69 15.56
CA ASP A 110 3.18 9.69 16.27
C ASP A 110 2.05 9.38 15.29
N LEU A 111 1.64 8.10 15.23
CA LEU A 111 0.64 7.63 14.28
C LEU A 111 -0.73 8.29 14.45
N ARG A 112 -1.06 8.86 15.61
CA ARG A 112 -2.32 9.60 15.81
C ARG A 112 -2.28 10.90 15.01
N LEU A 113 -1.16 11.61 15.05
CA LEU A 113 -0.93 12.84 14.28
C LEU A 113 -0.81 12.53 12.78
N VAL A 114 -0.08 11.46 12.43
CA VAL A 114 0.10 11.00 11.04
C VAL A 114 -1.26 10.70 10.40
N MET A 115 -2.10 9.90 11.04
CA MET A 115 -3.41 9.54 10.50
C MET A 115 -4.38 10.73 10.52
N GLY A 116 -4.30 11.57 11.55
CA GLY A 116 -5.05 12.83 11.59
C GLY A 116 -4.70 13.77 10.43
N ALA A 117 -3.40 13.87 10.11
CA ALA A 117 -2.90 14.67 8.98
C ALA A 117 -3.28 14.06 7.63
N TYR A 118 -3.30 12.74 7.53
CA TYR A 118 -3.70 12.05 6.29
C TYR A 118 -5.13 12.41 5.89
N VAL A 119 -6.07 12.41 6.83
CA VAL A 119 -7.49 12.70 6.56
C VAL A 119 -7.84 14.18 6.59
N ALA A 120 -7.20 14.98 7.47
CA ALA A 120 -7.57 16.39 7.68
C ALA A 120 -6.60 17.41 7.08
N GLY A 121 -5.45 16.93 6.57
CA GLY A 121 -4.35 17.75 6.07
C GLY A 121 -3.32 18.09 7.16
N GLN A 122 -2.05 18.12 6.75
CA GLN A 122 -0.90 18.33 7.63
C GLN A 122 -0.93 19.69 8.34
N ASP A 123 -1.33 20.78 7.67
CA ASP A 123 -1.30 22.13 8.23
C ASP A 123 -2.23 22.26 9.44
N ARG A 124 -3.37 21.58 9.39
CA ARG A 124 -4.34 21.55 10.48
C ARG A 124 -3.81 20.80 11.69
N MET A 125 -3.09 19.69 11.46
CA MET A 125 -2.46 18.93 12.53
C MET A 125 -1.19 19.61 13.06
N LEU A 126 -0.43 20.31 12.24
CA LEU A 126 0.71 21.11 12.69
C LEU A 126 0.28 22.28 13.58
N SER A 127 -0.83 22.93 13.25
CA SER A 127 -1.32 24.10 14.02
C SER A 127 -2.04 23.72 15.32
N ARG A 128 -2.71 22.58 15.38
CA ARG A 128 -3.58 22.18 16.50
C ARG A 128 -3.15 20.89 17.22
N GLY A 129 -2.34 20.05 16.58
CA GLY A 129 -1.91 18.77 17.16
C GLY A 129 -3.09 17.89 17.57
N LEU A 130 -2.93 17.18 18.68
CA LEU A 130 -3.97 16.32 19.25
C LEU A 130 -5.15 17.09 19.87
N THR A 131 -5.09 18.42 19.95
CA THR A 131 -6.24 19.24 20.38
C THR A 131 -7.25 19.46 19.26
N TYR A 132 -6.90 19.07 18.02
CA TYR A 132 -7.86 19.10 16.91
C TYR A 132 -8.95 18.04 17.13
N SER A 133 -10.13 18.51 17.52
CA SER A 133 -11.30 17.65 17.76
C SER A 133 -12.21 17.68 16.56
N SER A 134 -12.32 16.56 15.88
CA SER A 134 -13.27 16.30 14.79
C SER A 134 -13.70 14.85 14.86
N ARG A 135 -15.00 14.62 14.82
CA ARG A 135 -15.57 13.27 14.81
C ARG A 135 -15.02 12.45 13.63
N GLU A 136 -14.94 13.05 12.45
CA GLU A 136 -14.40 12.43 11.24
C GLU A 136 -12.96 11.96 11.46
N VAL A 137 -12.09 12.82 12.02
CA VAL A 137 -10.69 12.48 12.32
C VAL A 137 -10.60 11.38 13.37
N TYR A 138 -11.38 11.47 14.45
CA TYR A 138 -11.36 10.46 15.50
C TYR A 138 -11.79 9.09 14.98
N GLU A 139 -12.87 9.02 14.21
CA GLU A 139 -13.37 7.79 13.61
C GLU A 139 -12.34 7.20 12.63
N TYR A 140 -11.72 8.02 11.78
CA TYR A 140 -10.69 7.60 10.86
C TYR A 140 -9.46 7.01 11.58
N VAL A 141 -8.88 7.78 12.52
CA VAL A 141 -7.71 7.33 13.30
C VAL A 141 -8.00 6.03 14.03
N SER A 142 -9.18 5.92 14.66
CA SER A 142 -9.60 4.72 15.39
C SER A 142 -9.76 3.51 14.47
N ASN A 143 -10.32 3.72 13.25
CA ASN A 143 -10.49 2.66 12.27
C ASN A 143 -9.14 2.14 11.76
N VAL A 144 -8.23 3.03 11.37
CA VAL A 144 -6.89 2.63 10.92
C VAL A 144 -6.13 1.93 12.04
N ALA A 145 -6.16 2.46 13.28
CA ALA A 145 -5.47 1.86 14.41
C ALA A 145 -5.98 0.43 14.70
N ARG A 146 -7.29 0.20 14.61
CA ARG A 146 -7.90 -1.13 14.80
C ARG A 146 -7.44 -2.13 13.73
N GLN A 147 -7.45 -1.73 12.44
CA GLN A 147 -6.97 -2.56 11.34
C GLN A 147 -5.48 -2.88 11.49
N TYR A 148 -4.67 -1.86 11.81
CA TYR A 148 -3.24 -2.01 11.98
C TYR A 148 -2.88 -2.96 13.14
N HIS A 149 -3.54 -2.82 14.28
CA HIS A 149 -3.35 -3.72 15.42
C HIS A 149 -3.72 -5.17 15.04
N TRP A 150 -4.85 -5.36 14.39
CA TRP A 150 -5.31 -6.69 13.95
C TRP A 150 -4.33 -7.35 12.98
N ARG A 151 -3.82 -6.61 11.98
CA ARG A 151 -2.84 -7.11 11.01
C ARG A 151 -1.54 -7.51 11.69
N ARG A 152 -0.97 -6.65 12.52
CA ARG A 152 0.28 -6.94 13.25
C ARG A 152 0.18 -8.18 14.13
N THR A 153 -0.94 -8.37 14.82
CA THR A 153 -1.10 -9.55 15.69
C THR A 153 -1.18 -10.86 14.89
N ARG A 154 -1.68 -10.83 13.68
CA ARG A 154 -1.70 -12.00 12.77
C ARG A 154 -0.33 -12.32 12.22
N THR A 155 0.42 -11.32 11.77
CA THR A 155 1.79 -11.49 11.27
C THR A 155 2.69 -12.14 12.32
N ILE A 156 2.62 -11.67 13.58
CA ILE A 156 3.39 -12.25 14.69
C ILE A 156 3.01 -13.71 14.98
N ARG A 157 1.74 -14.05 14.88
CA ARG A 157 1.25 -15.44 15.12
C ARG A 157 1.59 -16.39 13.95
N GLY A 158 1.52 -15.91 12.71
CA GLY A 158 1.84 -16.70 11.51
C GLY A 158 3.32 -16.97 11.31
N GLY A 159 4.20 -16.14 11.86
CA GLY A 159 5.67 -16.30 11.78
C GLY A 159 6.27 -17.24 12.83
N LYS A 160 5.46 -17.91 13.64
CA LYS A 160 5.88 -18.86 14.69
C LYS A 160 5.64 -20.34 14.33
N SER A 161 5.40 -20.64 13.02
CA SER A 161 5.23 -22.02 12.53
C SER A 161 6.53 -22.54 11.94
#